data_ec06ca3b430fa61870ecc6a7df77e031
#
_entry.id   ec06ca3b430fa61870ecc6a7df77e031
#
_cell.length_a   1.000
_cell.length_b   1.000
_cell.length_c   1.000
_cell.angle_alpha   90.00
_cell.angle_beta   90.00
_cell.angle_gamma   90.00
#
_symmetry.space_group_name_H-M   'P 1'
#
loop_
_entity.id
_entity.type
_entity.pdbx_description
1 polymer ?
#
loop_
_entity_poly.entity_id
_entity_poly.type
_entity_poly.pdbx_seq_one_letter_code
_entity_poly.pdbx_strand_id
1 'polypeptide(L)'
;MTRLPPVPRWSPSTDREVRAATGDRVRLLTDADTAALAALSARAPVSNVFVDSLLEAGRLAGPRGGAAGTLFLGIDDDAPGAGALRAAVWIGSNVVPVAASEAPDAGWAPGDAEALGAATAALRRRYGSIYGPAGPVLAAGEALAAAGHRSRSVRPDQPLLVLGTAGGIDPNPSVVQAQPRDFARVLPASAAMFEEELGFSPFAGGAAQYRDRVERLIHAGRVFIDPGPRDAGGPLRFKADIGLLS
;
A
#
# COMPACT_ATOMS: atom_id res chain seq x y z
N MET A 1 18.11 27.17 0.40
CA MET A 1 18.42 25.75 0.73
C MET A 1 18.33 24.93 -0.54
N THR A 2 19.47 24.49 -1.05
CA THR A 2 19.54 23.65 -2.26
C THR A 2 18.95 22.29 -1.91
N ARG A 3 17.84 21.90 -2.57
CA ARG A 3 17.28 20.55 -2.40
C ARG A 3 18.31 19.55 -2.91
N LEU A 4 18.75 18.66 -2.03
CA LEU A 4 19.54 17.51 -2.46
C LEU A 4 18.73 16.69 -3.49
N PRO A 5 19.36 16.15 -4.53
CA PRO A 5 18.66 15.30 -5.50
C PRO A 5 18.10 14.06 -4.79
N PRO A 6 16.97 13.50 -5.27
CA PRO A 6 16.44 12.27 -4.73
C PRO A 6 17.47 11.15 -4.88
N VAL A 7 17.56 10.29 -3.86
CA VAL A 7 18.37 9.08 -3.93
C VAL A 7 17.85 8.21 -5.08
N PRO A 8 18.71 7.62 -5.93
CA PRO A 8 18.29 6.67 -6.96
C PRO A 8 17.37 5.58 -6.37
N ARG A 9 16.41 5.13 -7.16
CA ARG A 9 15.36 4.18 -6.73
C ARG A 9 15.90 2.92 -6.09
N TRP A 10 17.07 2.47 -6.53
CA TRP A 10 17.92 1.50 -5.89
C TRP A 10 19.37 1.68 -6.37
N SER A 11 20.29 1.65 -5.44
CA SER A 11 21.73 1.59 -5.69
C SER A 11 22.41 1.15 -4.40
N PRO A 12 23.69 0.72 -4.43
CA PRO A 12 24.46 0.47 -3.20
C PRO A 12 24.52 1.67 -2.25
N SER A 13 24.34 2.89 -2.77
CA SER A 13 24.23 4.11 -1.94
C SER A 13 22.92 4.17 -1.15
N THR A 14 21.84 3.57 -1.65
CA THR A 14 20.53 3.56 -0.98
C THR A 14 20.61 2.89 0.40
N ASP A 15 21.18 1.68 0.46
CA ASP A 15 21.35 0.98 1.74
C ASP A 15 22.26 1.76 2.69
N ARG A 16 23.37 2.30 2.19
CA ARG A 16 24.29 3.10 2.99
C ARG A 16 23.62 4.36 3.56
N GLU A 17 22.78 5.05 2.77
CA GLU A 17 22.07 6.24 3.24
C GLU A 17 21.02 5.90 4.29
N VAL A 18 20.30 4.78 4.11
CA VAL A 18 19.35 4.26 5.09
C VAL A 18 20.04 3.92 6.40
N ARG A 19 21.13 3.16 6.34
CA ARG A 19 21.94 2.80 7.51
C ARG A 19 22.49 4.02 8.24
N ALA A 20 23.07 4.95 7.50
CA ALA A 20 23.61 6.20 8.09
C ALA A 20 22.52 7.03 8.78
N ALA A 21 21.30 7.07 8.25
CA ALA A 21 20.20 7.80 8.85
C ALA A 21 19.63 7.14 10.11
N THR A 22 19.92 5.86 10.34
CA THR A 22 19.32 5.06 11.41
C THR A 22 20.33 4.42 12.36
N GLY A 23 21.62 4.78 12.23
CA GLY A 23 22.69 4.17 13.03
C GLY A 23 22.77 2.66 12.83
N ASP A 24 22.70 2.21 11.58
CA ASP A 24 22.70 0.80 11.14
C ASP A 24 21.50 -0.04 11.63
N ARG A 25 20.51 0.56 12.27
CA ARG A 25 19.34 -0.16 12.77
C ARG A 25 18.44 -0.68 11.68
N VAL A 26 18.31 0.04 10.57
CA VAL A 26 17.50 -0.33 9.41
C VAL A 26 18.39 -0.63 8.22
N ARG A 27 18.07 -1.69 7.49
CA ARG A 27 18.74 -2.05 6.24
C ARG A 27 17.76 -2.28 5.10
N LEU A 28 18.28 -2.25 3.88
CA LEU A 28 17.56 -2.70 2.70
C LEU A 28 17.46 -4.22 2.72
N LEU A 29 16.26 -4.76 2.46
CA LEU A 29 16.09 -6.20 2.31
C LEU A 29 16.54 -6.66 0.92
N THR A 30 17.01 -7.89 0.86
CA THR A 30 17.43 -8.60 -0.35
C THR A 30 16.49 -9.77 -0.65
N ASP A 31 16.65 -10.42 -1.78
CA ASP A 31 15.82 -11.60 -2.12
C ASP A 31 16.01 -12.76 -1.13
N ALA A 32 17.17 -12.84 -0.47
CA ALA A 32 17.43 -13.82 0.58
C ALA A 32 16.55 -13.63 1.83
N ASP A 33 16.05 -12.42 2.05
CA ASP A 33 15.20 -12.09 3.19
C ASP A 33 13.71 -12.45 2.98
N THR A 34 13.34 -13.00 1.81
CA THR A 34 11.93 -13.24 1.46
C THR A 34 11.25 -14.18 2.45
N ALA A 35 11.93 -15.24 2.89
CA ALA A 35 11.37 -16.17 3.88
C ALA A 35 11.16 -15.50 5.25
N ALA A 36 12.09 -14.67 5.68
CA ALA A 36 11.99 -13.93 6.93
C ALA A 36 10.86 -12.87 6.86
N LEU A 37 10.71 -12.20 5.73
CA LEU A 37 9.61 -11.25 5.49
C LEU A 37 8.25 -11.97 5.50
N ALA A 38 8.12 -13.13 4.86
CA ALA A 38 6.91 -13.92 4.88
C ALA A 38 6.57 -14.40 6.31
N ALA A 39 7.56 -14.83 7.07
CA ALA A 39 7.37 -15.24 8.47
C ALA A 39 6.94 -14.07 9.36
N LEU A 40 7.45 -12.86 9.14
CA LEU A 40 7.00 -11.66 9.83
C LEU A 40 5.55 -11.32 9.44
N SER A 41 5.24 -11.31 8.14
CA SER A 41 3.91 -10.97 7.62
C SER A 41 2.84 -11.92 8.14
N ALA A 42 3.14 -13.22 8.23
CA ALA A 42 2.23 -14.26 8.74
C ALA A 42 1.83 -14.09 10.21
N ARG A 43 2.51 -13.22 10.98
CA ARG A 43 2.12 -12.93 12.37
C ARG A 43 0.85 -12.09 12.48
N ALA A 44 0.51 -11.36 11.43
CA ALA A 44 -0.66 -10.49 11.37
C ALA A 44 -1.28 -10.51 9.96
N PRO A 45 -1.85 -11.64 9.51
CA PRO A 45 -2.27 -11.84 8.13
C PRO A 45 -3.40 -10.89 7.70
N VAL A 46 -4.24 -10.45 8.61
CA VAL A 46 -5.30 -9.48 8.32
C VAL A 46 -4.72 -8.09 8.07
N SER A 47 -3.85 -7.64 8.96
CA SER A 47 -3.18 -6.33 8.83
C SER A 47 -2.20 -6.29 7.65
N ASN A 48 -1.59 -7.42 7.33
CA ASN A 48 -0.57 -7.54 6.29
C ASN A 48 -1.10 -8.05 4.94
N VAL A 49 -2.41 -8.11 4.74
CA VAL A 49 -3.03 -8.65 3.52
C VAL A 49 -2.41 -8.08 2.24
N PHE A 50 -2.00 -6.81 2.24
CA PHE A 50 -1.30 -6.20 1.12
C PHE A 50 0.06 -6.86 0.85
N VAL A 51 0.88 -7.03 1.88
CA VAL A 51 2.22 -7.62 1.75
C VAL A 51 2.11 -9.10 1.40
N ASP A 52 1.17 -9.82 2.01
CA ASP A 52 0.90 -11.22 1.71
C ASP A 52 0.49 -11.39 0.25
N SER A 53 -0.37 -10.53 -0.27
CA SER A 53 -0.76 -10.58 -1.69
C SER A 53 0.42 -10.37 -2.65
N LEU A 54 1.39 -9.55 -2.28
CA LEU A 54 2.62 -9.39 -3.06
C LEU A 54 3.48 -10.66 -3.04
N LEU A 55 3.66 -11.26 -1.86
CA LEU A 55 4.45 -12.47 -1.69
C LEU A 55 3.81 -13.67 -2.41
N GLU A 56 2.50 -13.83 -2.33
CA GLU A 56 1.72 -14.83 -3.06
C GLU A 56 1.83 -14.66 -4.59
N ALA A 57 1.91 -13.43 -5.05
CA ALA A 57 2.15 -13.12 -6.46
C ALA A 57 3.62 -13.35 -6.90
N GLY A 58 4.46 -13.92 -6.03
CA GLY A 58 5.86 -14.22 -6.33
C GLY A 58 6.83 -13.04 -6.16
N ARG A 59 6.40 -11.95 -5.49
CA ARG A 59 7.26 -10.81 -5.17
C ARG A 59 8.29 -11.21 -4.12
N LEU A 60 9.56 -11.06 -4.43
CA LEU A 60 10.66 -11.27 -3.49
C LEU A 60 10.97 -9.98 -2.71
N ALA A 61 11.62 -10.09 -1.56
CA ALA A 61 11.90 -8.98 -0.67
C ALA A 61 12.88 -7.94 -1.24
N GLY A 62 13.78 -8.34 -2.12
CA GLY A 62 14.78 -7.46 -2.70
C GLY A 62 14.19 -6.35 -3.57
N PRO A 63 14.98 -5.31 -3.87
CA PRO A 63 14.52 -4.19 -4.68
C PRO A 63 14.09 -4.60 -6.08
N ARG A 64 13.08 -3.94 -6.62
CA ARG A 64 12.65 -4.10 -8.01
C ARG A 64 12.69 -2.75 -8.73
N GLY A 65 13.27 -2.79 -9.93
CA GLY A 65 13.36 -1.63 -10.81
C GLY A 65 12.02 -1.31 -11.51
N GLY A 66 12.03 -0.22 -12.29
CA GLY A 66 10.89 0.25 -13.05
C GLY A 66 10.40 1.62 -12.59
N ALA A 67 9.32 2.10 -13.19
CA ALA A 67 8.82 3.47 -12.97
C ALA A 67 8.48 3.76 -11.51
N ALA A 68 8.09 2.75 -10.75
CA ALA A 68 7.72 2.87 -9.34
C ALA A 68 8.73 2.25 -8.36
N GLY A 69 9.90 1.80 -8.80
CA GLY A 69 10.95 1.14 -8.01
C GLY A 69 10.56 0.82 -6.57
N THR A 70 10.23 -0.46 -6.29
CA THR A 70 9.77 -0.89 -4.98
C THR A 70 10.89 -1.59 -4.21
N LEU A 71 10.88 -1.47 -2.89
CA LEU A 71 11.83 -2.12 -2.01
C LEU A 71 11.19 -2.38 -0.64
N PHE A 72 11.80 -3.26 0.13
CA PHE A 72 11.51 -3.39 1.55
C PHE A 72 12.71 -2.93 2.37
N LEU A 73 12.43 -2.24 3.47
CA LEU A 73 13.38 -1.96 4.52
C LEU A 73 13.01 -2.83 5.72
N GLY A 74 14.01 -3.23 6.50
CA GLY A 74 13.78 -4.10 7.65
C GLY A 74 14.72 -3.84 8.80
N ILE A 75 14.31 -4.30 9.96
CA ILE A 75 15.07 -4.36 11.20
C ILE A 75 15.21 -5.83 11.56
N ASP A 76 16.45 -6.28 11.72
CA ASP A 76 16.75 -7.65 12.12
C ASP A 76 16.36 -7.89 13.59
N ASP A 77 16.00 -9.12 13.91
CA ASP A 77 15.79 -9.54 15.29
C ASP A 77 17.15 -9.74 15.97
N ASP A 78 17.28 -9.21 17.19
CA ASP A 78 18.51 -9.30 17.97
C ASP A 78 18.74 -10.73 18.54
N ALA A 79 17.80 -11.66 18.34
CA ALA A 79 17.92 -13.02 18.85
C ALA A 79 19.07 -13.79 18.15
N PRO A 80 19.96 -14.47 18.88
CA PRO A 80 21.06 -15.22 18.29
C PRO A 80 20.58 -16.31 17.36
N GLY A 81 21.10 -16.30 16.10
CA GLY A 81 20.88 -17.35 15.12
C GLY A 81 19.71 -17.12 14.17
N ALA A 82 19.07 -15.98 14.26
CA ALA A 82 17.88 -15.72 13.48
C ALA A 82 18.20 -14.85 12.27
N GLY A 83 18.23 -15.24 11.10
CA GLY A 83 17.95 -14.39 9.94
C GLY A 83 16.47 -13.94 9.93
N ALA A 84 15.92 -13.65 11.12
CA ALA A 84 14.53 -13.24 11.34
C ALA A 84 14.42 -11.72 11.31
N LEU A 85 13.27 -11.22 10.85
CA LEU A 85 12.94 -9.81 10.90
C LEU A 85 12.04 -9.52 12.12
N ARG A 86 12.36 -8.46 12.84
CA ARG A 86 11.54 -7.90 13.92
C ARG A 86 10.51 -6.93 13.36
N ALA A 87 10.90 -6.10 12.40
CA ALA A 87 10.03 -5.11 11.76
C ALA A 87 10.42 -4.93 10.30
N ALA A 88 9.46 -4.53 9.47
CA ALA A 88 9.71 -4.18 8.07
C ALA A 88 8.73 -3.12 7.57
N VAL A 89 9.07 -2.49 6.43
CA VAL A 89 8.19 -1.56 5.72
C VAL A 89 8.35 -1.76 4.21
N TRP A 90 7.24 -1.83 3.51
CA TRP A 90 7.24 -1.77 2.05
C TRP A 90 7.26 -0.31 1.57
N ILE A 91 8.09 -0.04 0.58
CA ILE A 91 8.29 1.26 -0.04
C ILE A 91 8.02 1.15 -1.53
N GLY A 92 6.99 1.85 -1.98
CA GLY A 92 6.63 2.00 -3.40
C GLY A 92 6.11 3.39 -3.68
N SER A 93 4.96 3.49 -4.36
CA SER A 93 4.17 4.72 -4.44
C SER A 93 3.56 5.09 -3.08
N ASN A 94 3.33 4.09 -2.25
CA ASN A 94 2.88 4.21 -0.87
C ASN A 94 3.95 3.66 0.07
N VAL A 95 3.75 3.86 1.37
CA VAL A 95 4.56 3.28 2.45
C VAL A 95 3.65 2.41 3.30
N VAL A 96 4.01 1.14 3.48
CA VAL A 96 3.19 0.17 4.22
C VAL A 96 4.05 -0.55 5.25
N PRO A 97 3.97 -0.18 6.53
CA PRO A 97 4.58 -0.94 7.62
C PRO A 97 4.00 -2.34 7.70
N VAL A 98 4.85 -3.34 7.97
CA VAL A 98 4.46 -4.74 8.17
C VAL A 98 4.17 -4.94 9.63
N ALA A 99 2.92 -5.23 9.97
CA ALA A 99 2.50 -5.49 11.34
C ALA A 99 3.15 -6.77 11.89
N ALA A 100 3.64 -6.71 13.11
CA ALA A 100 4.19 -7.88 13.80
C ALA A 100 3.16 -8.57 14.71
N SER A 101 1.96 -8.01 14.83
CA SER A 101 0.83 -8.51 15.61
C SER A 101 -0.47 -7.91 15.09
N GLU A 102 -1.59 -8.62 15.22
CA GLU A 102 -2.93 -8.07 14.95
C GLU A 102 -3.41 -7.11 16.05
N ALA A 103 -2.80 -7.16 17.22
CA ALA A 103 -3.11 -6.19 18.27
C ALA A 103 -2.51 -4.82 17.90
N PRO A 104 -3.30 -3.74 17.98
CA PRO A 104 -2.82 -2.41 17.69
C PRO A 104 -1.54 -2.09 18.46
N ASP A 105 -0.54 -1.57 17.78
CA ASP A 105 0.76 -1.13 18.33
C ASP A 105 1.60 -2.23 19.03
N ALA A 106 1.13 -3.48 19.06
CA ALA A 106 1.88 -4.59 19.60
C ALA A 106 2.93 -5.11 18.60
N GLY A 107 4.02 -5.64 19.12
CA GLY A 107 5.09 -6.26 18.32
C GLY A 107 6.12 -5.28 17.76
N TRP A 108 6.01 -4.00 18.04
CA TRP A 108 7.02 -2.98 17.72
C TRP A 108 7.89 -2.71 18.96
N ALA A 109 9.19 -2.91 18.84
CA ALA A 109 10.10 -2.51 19.91
C ALA A 109 10.24 -0.99 19.96
N PRO A 110 10.56 -0.42 21.13
CA PRO A 110 10.77 1.02 21.25
C PRO A 110 11.78 1.56 20.22
N GLY A 111 11.36 2.58 19.49
CA GLY A 111 12.17 3.24 18.45
C GLY A 111 12.22 2.52 17.09
N ASP A 112 11.54 1.36 16.90
CA ASP A 112 11.51 0.70 15.59
C ASP A 112 10.69 1.49 14.56
N ALA A 113 9.56 2.01 14.99
CA ALA A 113 8.69 2.81 14.14
C ALA A 113 9.39 4.12 13.70
N GLU A 114 10.05 4.79 14.61
CA GLU A 114 10.84 5.99 14.37
C GLU A 114 12.01 5.71 13.43
N ALA A 115 12.72 4.60 13.63
CA ALA A 115 13.84 4.20 12.78
C ALA A 115 13.37 3.91 11.35
N LEU A 116 12.26 3.17 11.15
CA LEU A 116 11.68 2.93 9.83
C LEU A 116 11.16 4.23 9.19
N GLY A 117 10.62 5.14 9.99
CA GLY A 117 10.24 6.48 9.55
C GLY A 117 11.43 7.30 9.07
N ALA A 118 12.52 7.34 9.84
CA ALA A 118 13.75 8.02 9.46
C ALA A 118 14.37 7.40 8.18
N ALA A 119 14.40 6.07 8.09
CA ALA A 119 14.85 5.36 6.89
C ALA A 119 14.02 5.71 5.66
N THR A 120 12.68 5.76 5.82
CA THR A 120 11.75 6.16 4.77
C THR A 120 12.01 7.60 4.30
N ALA A 121 12.23 8.52 5.21
CA ALA A 121 12.57 9.91 4.92
C ALA A 121 13.93 10.04 4.21
N ALA A 122 14.92 9.22 4.57
CA ALA A 122 16.25 9.21 3.96
C ALA A 122 16.20 8.86 2.45
N LEU A 123 15.20 8.12 2.00
CA LEU A 123 15.00 7.82 0.58
C LEU A 123 14.62 9.06 -0.26
N ARG A 124 14.22 10.17 0.36
CA ARG A 124 13.87 11.46 -0.28
C ARG A 124 12.86 11.32 -1.43
N ARG A 125 11.97 10.33 -1.31
CA ARG A 125 10.91 10.07 -2.30
C ARG A 125 9.64 10.84 -1.94
N ARG A 126 8.76 10.98 -2.92
CA ARG A 126 7.37 11.39 -2.70
C ARG A 126 6.50 10.15 -2.60
N TYR A 127 5.61 10.13 -1.63
CA TYR A 127 4.67 9.04 -1.40
C TYR A 127 3.24 9.54 -1.60
N GLY A 128 2.40 8.69 -2.15
CA GLY A 128 0.97 8.98 -2.33
C GLY A 128 0.23 8.88 -1.00
N SER A 129 0.59 7.87 -0.19
CA SER A 129 0.03 7.67 1.14
C SER A 129 0.98 6.84 2.02
N ILE A 130 0.69 6.86 3.33
CA ILE A 130 1.22 5.92 4.31
C ILE A 130 0.00 5.30 4.98
N TYR A 131 -0.08 3.97 5.05
CA TYR A 131 -1.20 3.29 5.71
C TYR A 131 -0.74 1.98 6.36
N GLY A 132 -1.46 1.55 7.38
CA GLY A 132 -1.15 0.38 8.17
C GLY A 132 -1.43 0.61 9.65
N PRO A 133 -0.78 -0.13 10.56
CA PRO A 133 -0.92 0.07 12.01
C PRO A 133 -0.62 1.51 12.42
N ALA A 134 -1.44 2.06 13.32
CA ALA A 134 -1.42 3.50 13.65
C ALA A 134 -0.07 3.98 14.19
N GLY A 135 0.52 3.27 15.14
CA GLY A 135 1.81 3.63 15.74
C GLY A 135 2.91 3.85 14.70
N PRO A 136 3.30 2.84 13.92
CA PRO A 136 4.36 3.00 12.91
C PRO A 136 3.99 3.97 11.77
N VAL A 137 2.71 4.06 11.40
CA VAL A 137 2.26 5.03 10.37
C VAL A 137 2.42 6.46 10.85
N LEU A 138 2.01 6.76 12.08
CA LEU A 138 2.13 8.10 12.66
C LEU A 138 3.59 8.48 12.87
N ALA A 139 4.42 7.58 13.41
CA ALA A 139 5.85 7.81 13.57
C ALA A 139 6.58 8.06 12.23
N ALA A 140 6.26 7.27 11.19
CA ALA A 140 6.77 7.52 9.84
C ALA A 140 6.30 8.86 9.29
N GLY A 141 5.06 9.24 9.56
CA GLY A 141 4.49 10.54 9.19
C GLY A 141 5.24 11.71 9.84
N GLU A 142 5.54 11.61 11.13
CA GLU A 142 6.31 12.60 11.86
C GLU A 142 7.75 12.74 11.33
N ALA A 143 8.44 11.63 11.09
CA ALA A 143 9.78 11.63 10.51
C ALA A 143 9.79 12.27 9.12
N LEU A 144 8.81 11.99 8.29
CA LEU A 144 8.66 12.61 6.98
C LEU A 144 8.34 14.11 7.09
N ALA A 145 7.50 14.50 8.04
CA ALA A 145 7.19 15.91 8.29
C ALA A 145 8.45 16.68 8.73
N ALA A 146 9.26 16.11 9.62
CA ALA A 146 10.54 16.67 10.04
C ALA A 146 11.52 16.82 8.85
N ALA A 147 11.47 15.90 7.88
CA ALA A 147 12.23 15.98 6.63
C ALA A 147 11.63 16.93 5.57
N GLY A 148 10.57 17.68 5.92
CA GLY A 148 9.96 18.69 5.05
C GLY A 148 8.85 18.18 4.13
N HIS A 149 8.37 16.95 4.32
CA HIS A 149 7.17 16.46 3.65
C HIS A 149 5.92 17.08 4.27
N ARG A 150 4.90 17.31 3.45
CA ARG A 150 3.61 17.79 3.93
C ARG A 150 2.54 16.78 3.60
N SER A 151 1.88 16.25 4.63
CA SER A 151 0.66 15.46 4.47
C SER A 151 -0.51 16.38 4.12
N ARG A 152 -1.38 15.93 3.21
CA ARG A 152 -2.62 16.62 2.88
C ARG A 152 -3.69 16.39 3.95
N SER A 153 -3.72 15.18 4.47
CA SER A 153 -4.68 14.75 5.49
C SER A 153 -4.08 13.65 6.33
N VAL A 154 -4.44 13.59 7.59
CA VAL A 154 -4.07 12.51 8.51
C VAL A 154 -5.37 11.92 9.06
N ARG A 155 -5.48 10.60 9.03
CA ARG A 155 -6.60 9.83 9.57
C ARG A 155 -6.04 8.86 10.63
N PRO A 156 -5.90 9.31 11.88
CA PRO A 156 -5.24 8.52 12.92
C PRO A 156 -6.09 7.34 13.40
N ASP A 157 -7.39 7.42 13.21
CA ASP A 157 -8.36 6.42 13.63
C ASP A 157 -9.19 5.97 12.42
N GLN A 158 -8.65 5.01 11.67
CA GLN A 158 -9.32 4.40 10.53
C GLN A 158 -9.37 2.88 10.75
N PRO A 159 -10.56 2.31 11.09
CA PRO A 159 -10.65 0.90 11.41
C PRO A 159 -10.40 0.02 10.18
N LEU A 160 -9.67 -1.06 10.38
CA LEU A 160 -9.60 -2.18 9.45
C LEU A 160 -10.78 -3.11 9.74
N LEU A 161 -11.65 -3.31 8.76
CA LEU A 161 -12.83 -4.15 8.90
C LEU A 161 -12.62 -5.50 8.24
N VAL A 162 -13.01 -6.56 8.93
CA VAL A 162 -12.96 -7.94 8.42
C VAL A 162 -14.38 -8.48 8.33
N LEU A 163 -14.75 -8.97 7.15
CA LEU A 163 -15.99 -9.71 6.94
C LEU A 163 -15.68 -11.21 7.09
N GLY A 164 -16.20 -11.85 8.14
CA GLY A 164 -16.04 -13.28 8.38
C GLY A 164 -17.02 -14.10 7.54
N THR A 165 -18.27 -14.17 7.98
CA THR A 165 -19.35 -14.85 7.23
C THR A 165 -20.31 -13.82 6.64
N ALA A 166 -20.91 -14.14 5.49
CA ALA A 166 -22.00 -13.35 4.94
C ALA A 166 -23.11 -13.28 6.03
N GLY A 167 -23.23 -12.11 6.66
CA GLY A 167 -24.33 -11.89 7.61
C GLY A 167 -25.64 -11.96 6.85
N GLY A 168 -26.67 -12.61 7.36
CA GLY A 168 -27.96 -12.90 6.72
C GLY A 168 -28.67 -11.80 5.92
N ILE A 169 -27.92 -11.08 5.10
CA ILE A 169 -28.38 -10.06 4.15
C ILE A 169 -28.52 -10.76 2.80
N ASP A 170 -29.71 -10.77 2.28
CA ASP A 170 -29.97 -11.30 0.94
C ASP A 170 -29.23 -10.46 -0.13
N PRO A 171 -28.50 -11.12 -1.04
CA PRO A 171 -27.84 -10.44 -2.14
C PRO A 171 -28.84 -9.65 -2.99
N ASN A 172 -28.50 -8.42 -3.37
CA ASN A 172 -29.31 -7.68 -4.33
C ASN A 172 -29.20 -8.33 -5.72
N PRO A 173 -30.30 -8.92 -6.26
CA PRO A 173 -30.26 -9.66 -7.54
C PRO A 173 -29.97 -8.75 -8.74
N SER A 174 -30.10 -7.43 -8.58
CA SER A 174 -29.77 -6.47 -9.66
C SER A 174 -28.29 -6.23 -9.81
N VAL A 175 -27.48 -6.60 -8.82
CA VAL A 175 -26.01 -6.43 -8.87
C VAL A 175 -25.41 -7.58 -9.67
N VAL A 176 -24.71 -7.22 -10.73
CA VAL A 176 -24.05 -8.17 -11.64
C VAL A 176 -22.59 -7.80 -11.86
N GLN A 177 -21.79 -8.77 -12.26
CA GLN A 177 -20.41 -8.52 -12.65
C GLN A 177 -20.37 -7.72 -13.97
N ALA A 178 -19.63 -6.61 -13.97
CA ALA A 178 -19.48 -5.78 -15.15
C ALA A 178 -18.74 -6.54 -16.27
N GLN A 179 -19.15 -6.28 -17.49
CA GLN A 179 -18.57 -6.84 -18.70
C GLN A 179 -17.82 -5.74 -19.48
N PRO A 180 -16.91 -6.07 -20.42
CA PRO A 180 -16.22 -5.06 -21.23
C PRO A 180 -17.13 -4.04 -21.90
N ARG A 181 -18.34 -4.44 -22.30
CA ARG A 181 -19.36 -3.54 -22.88
C ARG A 181 -19.86 -2.46 -21.90
N ASP A 182 -19.68 -2.67 -20.60
CA ASP A 182 -20.12 -1.73 -19.56
C ASP A 182 -19.06 -0.65 -19.26
N PHE A 183 -17.87 -0.76 -19.88
CA PHE A 183 -16.73 0.14 -19.63
C PHE A 183 -17.09 1.61 -19.75
N ALA A 184 -17.84 1.99 -20.79
CA ALA A 184 -18.23 3.39 -21.02
C ALA A 184 -19.08 3.99 -19.87
N ARG A 185 -19.80 3.14 -19.11
CA ARG A 185 -20.60 3.52 -17.95
C ARG A 185 -19.82 3.41 -16.64
N VAL A 186 -18.93 2.40 -16.54
CA VAL A 186 -18.10 2.14 -15.36
C VAL A 186 -17.04 3.21 -15.20
N LEU A 187 -16.38 3.63 -16.27
CA LEU A 187 -15.28 4.58 -16.20
C LEU A 187 -15.64 5.92 -15.53
N PRO A 188 -16.72 6.61 -15.92
CA PRO A 188 -17.10 7.86 -15.27
C PRO A 188 -17.52 7.65 -13.80
N ALA A 189 -18.21 6.55 -13.46
CA ALA A 189 -18.58 6.23 -12.09
C ALA A 189 -17.33 5.95 -11.23
N SER A 190 -16.34 5.24 -11.76
CA SER A 190 -15.06 5.01 -11.09
C SER A 190 -14.29 6.31 -10.87
N ALA A 191 -14.29 7.19 -11.86
CA ALA A 191 -13.60 8.47 -11.75
C ALA A 191 -14.26 9.40 -10.71
N ALA A 192 -15.58 9.45 -10.68
CA ALA A 192 -16.33 10.25 -9.70
C ALA A 192 -16.07 9.75 -8.27
N MET A 193 -16.12 8.43 -8.03
CA MET A 193 -15.79 7.84 -6.73
C MET A 193 -14.36 8.18 -6.30
N PHE A 194 -13.39 8.03 -7.20
CA PHE A 194 -11.99 8.37 -6.92
C PHE A 194 -11.82 9.85 -6.56
N GLU A 195 -12.51 10.74 -7.28
CA GLU A 195 -12.44 12.18 -7.05
C GLU A 195 -13.10 12.57 -5.71
N GLU A 196 -14.22 11.93 -5.35
CA GLU A 196 -14.87 12.11 -4.05
C GLU A 196 -13.98 11.66 -2.89
N GLU A 197 -13.35 10.50 -3.00
CA GLU A 197 -12.51 9.93 -1.95
C GLU A 197 -11.17 10.67 -1.78
N LEU A 198 -10.52 11.03 -2.88
CA LEU A 198 -9.17 11.58 -2.88
C LEU A 198 -9.11 13.09 -3.13
N GLY A 199 -10.21 13.68 -3.63
CA GLY A 199 -10.37 15.12 -3.86
C GLY A 199 -9.53 15.67 -5.01
N PHE A 200 -9.14 14.82 -5.97
CA PHE A 200 -8.52 15.22 -7.23
C PHE A 200 -8.90 14.24 -8.34
N SER A 201 -8.91 14.73 -9.59
CA SER A 201 -9.29 13.90 -10.73
C SER A 201 -8.23 12.82 -11.02
N PRO A 202 -8.63 11.54 -11.22
CA PRO A 202 -7.73 10.48 -11.62
C PRO A 202 -7.12 10.71 -13.00
N PHE A 203 -7.68 11.62 -13.78
CA PHE A 203 -7.18 11.99 -15.12
C PHE A 203 -6.07 13.03 -15.07
N ALA A 204 -5.82 13.68 -13.93
CA ALA A 204 -4.79 14.70 -13.78
C ALA A 204 -3.36 14.17 -14.01
N GLY A 205 -3.12 12.88 -13.81
CA GLY A 205 -1.84 12.20 -14.02
C GLY A 205 -1.70 11.51 -15.38
N GLY A 206 -2.75 11.53 -16.22
CA GLY A 206 -2.81 10.85 -17.52
C GLY A 206 -4.02 9.93 -17.64
N ALA A 207 -4.92 10.26 -18.54
CA ALA A 207 -6.18 9.54 -18.73
C ALA A 207 -6.00 8.07 -19.13
N ALA A 208 -4.96 7.75 -19.91
CA ALA A 208 -4.71 6.40 -20.40
C ALA A 208 -4.48 5.41 -19.24
N GLN A 209 -3.61 5.74 -18.31
CA GLN A 209 -3.26 4.86 -17.18
C GLN A 209 -4.48 4.50 -16.32
N TYR A 210 -5.36 5.48 -16.07
CA TYR A 210 -6.57 5.22 -15.29
C TYR A 210 -7.58 4.39 -16.06
N ARG A 211 -7.74 4.62 -17.36
CA ARG A 211 -8.59 3.81 -18.24
C ARG A 211 -8.13 2.35 -18.26
N ASP A 212 -6.83 2.12 -18.48
CA ASP A 212 -6.23 0.78 -18.47
C ASP A 212 -6.43 0.06 -17.13
N ARG A 213 -6.40 0.81 -16.02
CA ARG A 213 -6.70 0.26 -14.69
C ARG A 213 -8.15 -0.23 -14.62
N VAL A 214 -9.11 0.58 -15.02
CA VAL A 214 -10.55 0.23 -15.00
C VAL A 214 -10.82 -0.94 -15.91
N GLU A 215 -10.26 -0.96 -17.12
CA GLU A 215 -10.38 -2.09 -18.05
C GLU A 215 -9.85 -3.39 -17.44
N ARG A 216 -8.68 -3.36 -16.83
CA ARG A 216 -8.10 -4.56 -16.17
C ARG A 216 -8.98 -5.06 -15.04
N LEU A 217 -9.57 -4.18 -14.23
CA LEU A 217 -10.49 -4.59 -13.17
C LEU A 217 -11.75 -5.28 -13.73
N ILE A 218 -12.30 -4.77 -14.83
CA ILE A 218 -13.44 -5.40 -15.51
C ILE A 218 -13.05 -6.78 -16.08
N HIS A 219 -11.94 -6.86 -16.79
CA HIS A 219 -11.47 -8.14 -17.36
C HIS A 219 -11.15 -9.18 -16.28
N ALA A 220 -10.66 -8.73 -15.12
CA ALA A 220 -10.41 -9.59 -13.97
C ALA A 220 -11.71 -9.98 -13.21
N GLY A 221 -12.89 -9.53 -13.66
CA GLY A 221 -14.16 -9.83 -13.01
C GLY A 221 -14.34 -9.17 -11.65
N ARG A 222 -13.68 -8.06 -11.39
CA ARG A 222 -13.61 -7.40 -10.08
C ARG A 222 -14.49 -6.17 -9.94
N VAL A 223 -15.29 -5.88 -10.94
CA VAL A 223 -16.23 -4.75 -10.94
C VAL A 223 -17.64 -5.29 -10.89
N PHE A 224 -18.42 -4.81 -9.94
CA PHE A 224 -19.81 -5.16 -9.76
C PHE A 224 -20.67 -3.91 -9.92
N ILE A 225 -21.78 -4.03 -10.67
CA ILE A 225 -22.65 -2.92 -11.01
C ILE A 225 -24.11 -3.29 -10.82
N ASP A 226 -24.96 -2.34 -10.43
CA ASP A 226 -26.37 -2.34 -10.75
C ASP A 226 -26.56 -1.42 -11.97
N PRO A 227 -26.77 -1.99 -13.15
CA PRO A 227 -26.92 -1.20 -14.36
C PRO A 227 -28.19 -0.36 -14.41
N GLY A 228 -29.16 -0.58 -13.51
CA GLY A 228 -30.47 -0.01 -13.63
C GLY A 228 -31.23 -0.52 -14.86
N PRO A 229 -32.30 0.16 -15.29
CA PRO A 229 -33.03 -0.20 -16.49
C PRO A 229 -32.11 -0.15 -17.71
N ARG A 230 -32.05 -1.26 -18.47
CA ARG A 230 -31.12 -1.42 -19.61
C ARG A 230 -31.39 -0.45 -20.77
N ASP A 231 -32.59 0.04 -20.85
CA ASP A 231 -33.05 0.84 -21.99
C ASP A 231 -32.70 2.34 -21.88
N ALA A 232 -32.15 2.76 -20.76
CA ALA A 232 -32.01 4.20 -20.48
C ALA A 232 -30.64 4.81 -20.83
N GLY A 233 -29.60 4.01 -21.11
CA GLY A 233 -28.23 4.53 -21.32
C GLY A 233 -27.71 5.43 -20.18
N GLY A 234 -28.46 5.48 -19.07
CA GLY A 234 -28.24 6.34 -17.93
C GLY A 234 -27.07 5.90 -17.03
N PRO A 235 -26.81 6.67 -15.95
CA PRO A 235 -25.76 6.33 -14.98
C PRO A 235 -26.07 4.99 -14.29
N LEU A 236 -25.02 4.34 -13.78
CA LEU A 236 -25.15 3.15 -12.95
C LEU A 236 -25.86 3.54 -11.63
N ARG A 237 -26.73 2.67 -11.13
CA ARG A 237 -27.33 2.85 -9.80
C ARG A 237 -26.35 2.55 -8.68
N PHE A 238 -25.47 1.59 -8.94
CA PHE A 238 -24.46 1.14 -8.01
C PHE A 238 -23.23 0.67 -8.77
N LYS A 239 -22.07 0.87 -8.16
CA LYS A 239 -20.79 0.34 -8.63
C LYS A 239 -19.91 0.05 -7.42
N ALA A 240 -19.29 -1.11 -7.43
CA ALA A 240 -18.25 -1.48 -6.49
C ALA A 240 -17.07 -2.13 -7.21
N ASP A 241 -15.89 -1.91 -6.72
CA ASP A 241 -14.68 -2.62 -7.14
C ASP A 241 -14.18 -3.50 -6.01
N ILE A 242 -13.77 -4.71 -6.35
CA ILE A 242 -12.95 -5.52 -5.47
C ILE A 242 -11.51 -5.33 -5.95
N GLY A 243 -10.79 -4.41 -5.33
CA GLY A 243 -9.37 -4.23 -5.56
C GLY A 243 -8.58 -5.33 -4.87
N LEU A 244 -7.63 -5.98 -5.58
CA LEU A 244 -6.46 -6.46 -4.90
C LEU A 244 -5.57 -5.25 -4.64
N LEU A 245 -5.04 -5.15 -3.44
CA LEU A 245 -4.00 -4.19 -3.09
C LEU A 245 -2.68 -4.67 -3.71
N SER A 246 -2.56 -4.63 -5.03
CA SER A 246 -1.33 -5.01 -5.74
C SER A 246 -0.76 -3.81 -6.49
#